data_3195b477822857158e477f9be40fcdac
#
_entry.id   3195b477822857158e477f9be40fcdac
#
_cell.length_a   1.000
_cell.length_b   1.000
_cell.length_c   1.000
_cell.angle_alpha   90.00
_cell.angle_beta   90.00
_cell.angle_gamma   90.00
#
_symmetry.space_group_name_H-M   'P 1'
#
loop_
_entity.id
_entity.type
_entity.pdbx_description
1 polymer ?
#
loop_
_entity_poly.entity_id
_entity_poly.type
_entity_poly.pdbx_seq_one_letter_code
_entity_poly.pdbx_strand_id
1 'polypeptide(L)'
;MRLLLFAFTVTAFAGFAQVQRIEMTFEGVNCVPCVESMATRTMRIRGVESASVDGAKGVLTVQLARQNRVRVEQIRDLIQQDGTKAVRAVVEVTGTVARDETGAWILRIPKQALPLELKSSTTYELGATVNVRGVIEDLKRSPLLRLALR
;
A
#
# COMPACT_ATOMS: atom_id res chain seq x y z
N MET A 1 -39.98 24.01 32.03
CA MET A 1 -39.55 22.74 31.43
C MET A 1 -38.53 23.06 30.34
N ARG A 2 -37.22 22.96 30.69
CA ARG A 2 -36.10 23.33 29.78
C ARG A 2 -35.67 22.07 29.04
N LEU A 3 -35.92 22.02 27.73
CA LEU A 3 -35.42 21.00 26.85
C LEU A 3 -33.94 21.26 26.54
N LEU A 4 -33.04 20.46 27.08
CA LEU A 4 -31.63 20.44 26.73
C LEU A 4 -31.49 19.61 25.44
N LEU A 5 -31.28 20.27 24.31
CA LEU A 5 -30.87 19.67 23.05
C LEU A 5 -29.39 19.27 23.18
N PHE A 6 -29.12 17.98 23.36
CA PHE A 6 -27.79 17.42 23.19
C PHE A 6 -27.46 17.34 21.70
N ALA A 7 -26.65 18.28 21.22
CA ALA A 7 -26.06 18.21 19.89
C ALA A 7 -25.01 17.10 19.88
N PHE A 8 -25.36 15.96 19.28
CA PHE A 8 -24.40 14.89 18.98
C PHE A 8 -23.52 15.37 17.82
N THR A 9 -22.31 15.84 18.13
CA THR A 9 -21.29 16.10 17.12
C THR A 9 -20.71 14.79 16.64
N VAL A 10 -21.18 14.31 15.50
CA VAL A 10 -20.55 13.20 14.75
C VAL A 10 -19.23 13.72 14.20
N THR A 11 -18.15 13.43 14.90
CA THR A 11 -16.80 13.62 14.37
C THR A 11 -16.57 12.59 13.25
N ALA A 12 -16.76 13.01 12.00
CA ALA A 12 -16.33 12.27 10.84
C ALA A 12 -14.78 12.13 10.93
N PHE A 13 -14.30 10.95 11.28
CA PHE A 13 -12.90 10.61 11.10
C PHE A 13 -12.64 10.61 9.60
N ALA A 14 -12.07 11.69 9.09
CA ALA A 14 -11.51 11.73 7.75
C ALA A 14 -10.34 10.74 7.72
N GLY A 15 -10.62 9.50 7.37
CA GLY A 15 -9.60 8.48 7.14
C GLY A 15 -8.73 8.97 5.98
N PHE A 16 -7.47 9.30 6.28
CA PHE A 16 -6.54 9.71 5.24
C PHE A 16 -6.26 8.50 4.33
N ALA A 17 -6.67 8.62 3.08
CA ALA A 17 -6.39 7.60 2.08
C ALA A 17 -4.87 7.52 1.85
N GLN A 18 -4.27 6.35 2.08
CA GLN A 18 -2.82 6.12 2.00
C GLN A 18 -2.46 4.64 2.02
N VAL A 19 -1.29 4.32 1.52
CA VAL A 19 -0.65 3.03 1.78
C VAL A 19 -0.10 3.04 3.21
N GLN A 20 -0.41 2.00 3.98
CA GLN A 20 -0.05 1.90 5.40
C GLN A 20 1.06 0.89 5.63
N ARG A 21 1.02 -0.24 4.90
CA ARG A 21 1.96 -1.34 5.03
C ARG A 21 2.22 -1.97 3.67
N ILE A 22 3.47 -2.35 3.45
CA ILE A 22 3.92 -3.11 2.29
C ILE A 22 4.70 -4.32 2.79
N GLU A 23 4.29 -5.52 2.38
CA GLU A 23 5.08 -6.74 2.52
C GLU A 23 5.51 -7.18 1.12
N MET A 24 6.79 -7.08 0.82
CA MET A 24 7.32 -7.40 -0.50
C MET A 24 8.14 -8.67 -0.45
N THR A 25 7.70 -9.67 -1.19
CA THR A 25 8.43 -10.94 -1.37
C THR A 25 9.49 -10.73 -2.46
N PHE A 26 10.69 -11.24 -2.21
CA PHE A 26 11.80 -11.16 -3.14
C PHE A 26 12.52 -12.50 -3.28
N GLU A 27 13.19 -12.69 -4.41
CA GLU A 27 13.94 -13.88 -4.80
C GLU A 27 15.29 -13.50 -5.42
N GLY A 28 16.16 -14.49 -5.61
CA GLY A 28 17.43 -14.30 -6.32
C GLY A 28 18.48 -13.56 -5.51
N VAL A 29 18.50 -13.79 -4.20
CA VAL A 29 19.49 -13.19 -3.32
C VAL A 29 20.87 -13.78 -3.60
N ASN A 30 21.74 -12.96 -4.18
CA ASN A 30 23.14 -13.32 -4.45
C ASN A 30 24.11 -12.71 -3.43
N CYS A 31 23.61 -11.96 -2.46
CA CYS A 31 24.43 -11.15 -1.56
C CYS A 31 23.77 -11.05 -0.18
N VAL A 32 24.29 -11.80 0.81
CA VAL A 32 23.76 -11.76 2.19
C VAL A 32 23.84 -10.35 2.79
N PRO A 33 24.98 -9.60 2.71
CA PRO A 33 25.04 -8.23 3.21
C PRO A 33 24.06 -7.28 2.52
N CYS A 34 23.70 -7.55 1.25
CA CYS A 34 22.70 -6.73 0.55
C CYS A 34 21.31 -6.89 1.19
N VAL A 35 20.94 -8.11 1.57
CA VAL A 35 19.66 -8.38 2.26
C VAL A 35 19.64 -7.72 3.63
N GLU A 36 20.72 -7.86 4.41
CA GLU A 36 20.83 -7.24 5.73
C GLU A 36 20.74 -5.70 5.65
N SER A 37 21.32 -5.10 4.62
CA SER A 37 21.27 -3.65 4.40
C SER A 37 19.93 -3.15 3.87
N MET A 38 19.07 -4.03 3.35
CA MET A 38 17.82 -3.66 2.68
C MET A 38 16.87 -2.90 3.61
N ALA A 39 16.69 -3.35 4.84
CA ALA A 39 15.89 -2.65 5.84
C ALA A 39 16.43 -1.25 6.12
N THR A 40 17.75 -1.13 6.32
CA THR A 40 18.41 0.17 6.59
C THR A 40 18.27 1.13 5.42
N ARG A 41 18.38 0.66 4.18
CA ARG A 41 18.18 1.48 2.98
C ARG A 41 16.71 1.92 2.84
N THR A 42 15.77 1.01 3.14
CA THR A 42 14.33 1.31 3.12
C THR A 42 13.96 2.38 4.15
N MET A 43 14.56 2.35 5.33
CA MET A 43 14.36 3.37 6.38
C MET A 43 14.79 4.78 5.97
N ARG A 44 15.64 4.94 4.94
CA ARG A 44 16.03 6.25 4.41
C ARG A 44 14.98 6.88 3.51
N ILE A 45 13.97 6.11 3.10
CA ILE A 45 12.87 6.64 2.29
C ILE A 45 11.96 7.48 3.20
N ARG A 46 11.77 8.75 2.84
CA ARG A 46 10.93 9.66 3.60
C ARG A 46 9.47 9.16 3.63
N GLY A 47 8.96 8.93 4.82
CA GLY A 47 7.62 8.39 5.04
C GLY A 47 7.61 6.91 5.41
N VAL A 48 8.77 6.26 5.48
CA VAL A 48 8.92 4.95 6.11
C VAL A 48 9.09 5.15 7.61
N GLU A 49 8.30 4.45 8.39
CA GLU A 49 8.31 4.47 9.86
C GLU A 49 9.15 3.32 10.43
N SER A 50 9.01 2.15 9.84
CA SER A 50 9.87 1.01 10.15
C SER A 50 10.02 0.07 8.93
N ALA A 51 11.14 -0.65 8.91
CA ALA A 51 11.40 -1.69 7.92
C ALA A 51 12.12 -2.87 8.58
N SER A 52 11.73 -4.09 8.20
CA SER A 52 12.36 -5.32 8.65
C SER A 52 12.44 -6.33 7.51
N VAL A 53 13.48 -7.15 7.52
CA VAL A 53 13.72 -8.20 6.53
C VAL A 53 13.73 -9.55 7.20
N ASP A 54 12.94 -10.48 6.70
CA ASP A 54 13.06 -11.91 6.98
C ASP A 54 13.79 -12.55 5.80
N GLY A 55 15.09 -12.72 5.93
CA GLY A 55 15.94 -13.26 4.87
C GLY A 55 15.63 -14.74 4.55
N ALA A 56 15.17 -15.51 5.55
CA ALA A 56 14.81 -16.92 5.36
C ALA A 56 13.54 -17.08 4.51
N LYS A 57 12.58 -16.16 4.67
CA LYS A 57 11.34 -16.14 3.89
C LYS A 57 11.44 -15.27 2.63
N GLY A 58 12.50 -14.48 2.47
CA GLY A 58 12.62 -13.52 1.39
C GLY A 58 11.52 -12.45 1.42
N VAL A 59 11.27 -11.86 2.60
CA VAL A 59 10.21 -10.85 2.77
C VAL A 59 10.76 -9.59 3.41
N LEU A 60 10.53 -8.46 2.75
CA LEU A 60 10.72 -7.12 3.31
C LEU A 60 9.37 -6.59 3.77
N THR A 61 9.24 -6.28 5.06
CA THR A 61 8.06 -5.63 5.64
C THR A 61 8.36 -4.15 5.90
N VAL A 62 7.49 -3.28 5.42
CA VAL A 62 7.61 -1.82 5.54
C VAL A 62 6.34 -1.26 6.15
N GLN A 63 6.47 -0.53 7.27
CA GLN A 63 5.40 0.27 7.84
C GLN A 63 5.58 1.72 7.41
N LEU A 64 4.49 2.36 7.05
CA LEU A 64 4.50 3.71 6.53
C LEU A 64 3.82 4.69 7.48
N ALA A 65 4.44 5.84 7.65
CA ALA A 65 3.90 6.93 8.46
C ALA A 65 2.57 7.44 7.89
N ARG A 66 1.76 8.03 8.74
CA ARG A 66 0.55 8.73 8.29
C ARG A 66 0.91 9.85 7.31
N GLN A 67 0.08 10.03 6.27
CA GLN A 67 0.27 11.04 5.22
C GLN A 67 1.59 10.88 4.43
N ASN A 68 2.10 9.64 4.34
CA ASN A 68 3.26 9.35 3.51
C ASN A 68 2.96 9.53 2.01
N ARG A 69 4.04 9.54 1.21
CA ARG A 69 4.00 9.56 -0.27
C ARG A 69 4.78 8.40 -0.87
N VAL A 70 5.02 7.35 -0.08
CA VAL A 70 5.77 6.18 -0.51
C VAL A 70 4.93 5.40 -1.49
N ARG A 71 5.51 5.04 -2.63
CA ARG A 71 4.89 4.21 -3.65
C ARG A 71 5.45 2.79 -3.57
N VAL A 72 4.63 1.81 -3.92
CA VAL A 72 5.04 0.40 -3.95
C VAL A 72 6.22 0.19 -4.89
N GLU A 73 6.24 0.91 -6.02
CA GLU A 73 7.33 0.86 -7.01
C GLU A 73 8.68 1.32 -6.44
N GLN A 74 8.69 2.29 -5.53
CA GLN A 74 9.94 2.73 -4.89
C GLN A 74 10.57 1.61 -4.07
N ILE A 75 9.73 0.83 -3.37
CA ILE A 75 10.21 -0.32 -2.57
C ILE A 75 10.67 -1.44 -3.49
N ARG A 76 9.94 -1.74 -4.57
CA ARG A 76 10.34 -2.68 -5.60
C ARG A 76 11.71 -2.32 -6.18
N ASP A 77 11.87 -1.09 -6.62
CA ASP A 77 13.08 -0.62 -7.29
C ASP A 77 14.29 -0.66 -6.35
N LEU A 78 14.08 -0.37 -5.05
CA LEU A 78 15.12 -0.50 -4.03
C LEU A 78 15.59 -1.95 -3.88
N ILE A 79 14.67 -2.92 -3.87
CA ILE A 79 15.00 -4.35 -3.81
C ILE A 79 15.79 -4.78 -5.04
N GLN A 80 15.42 -4.26 -6.21
CA GLN A 80 16.02 -4.66 -7.49
C GLN A 80 17.41 -4.08 -7.74
N GLN A 81 17.84 -3.07 -6.98
CA GLN A 81 19.15 -2.44 -7.14
C GLN A 81 20.34 -3.38 -7.02
N ASP A 82 20.20 -4.45 -6.26
CA ASP A 82 21.28 -5.43 -6.00
C ASP A 82 21.13 -6.72 -6.83
N GLY A 83 20.31 -6.70 -7.88
CA GLY A 83 20.00 -7.87 -8.68
C GLY A 83 18.99 -8.82 -8.04
N THR A 84 18.51 -8.53 -6.84
CA THR A 84 17.39 -9.23 -6.19
C THR A 84 16.09 -8.91 -6.94
N LYS A 85 15.20 -9.86 -7.05
CA LYS A 85 13.97 -9.72 -7.81
C LYS A 85 12.77 -9.62 -6.88
N ALA A 86 12.05 -8.51 -6.92
CA ALA A 86 10.75 -8.40 -6.28
C ALA A 86 9.70 -9.15 -7.10
N VAL A 87 8.95 -10.06 -6.46
CA VAL A 87 8.01 -10.96 -7.16
C VAL A 87 6.55 -10.70 -6.80
N ARG A 88 6.27 -10.27 -5.59
CA ARG A 88 4.92 -10.09 -5.07
C ARG A 88 4.91 -9.04 -3.98
N ALA A 89 3.84 -8.26 -3.89
CA ALA A 89 3.61 -7.40 -2.74
C ALA A 89 2.23 -7.66 -2.14
N VAL A 90 2.14 -7.65 -0.82
CA VAL A 90 0.89 -7.52 -0.08
C VAL A 90 0.85 -6.11 0.48
N VAL A 91 -0.23 -5.37 0.24
CA VAL A 91 -0.37 -4.00 0.70
C VAL A 91 -1.62 -3.82 1.55
N GLU A 92 -1.50 -3.02 2.59
CA GLU A 92 -2.64 -2.48 3.33
C GLU A 92 -2.79 -1.02 2.95
N VAL A 93 -3.98 -0.66 2.47
CA VAL A 93 -4.24 0.65 1.90
C VAL A 93 -5.63 1.15 2.25
N THR A 94 -5.71 2.41 2.63
CA THR A 94 -6.98 3.15 2.76
C THR A 94 -7.13 4.05 1.55
N GLY A 95 -8.30 4.06 0.94
CA GLY A 95 -8.58 4.89 -0.22
C GLY A 95 -10.06 5.08 -0.43
N THR A 96 -10.40 5.90 -1.40
CA THR A 96 -11.79 6.17 -1.80
C THR A 96 -12.15 5.34 -3.01
N VAL A 97 -13.24 4.61 -2.90
CA VAL A 97 -13.78 3.79 -4.00
C VAL A 97 -14.30 4.69 -5.11
N ALA A 98 -13.88 4.42 -6.33
CA ALA A 98 -14.29 5.14 -7.52
C ALA A 98 -14.44 4.18 -8.72
N ARG A 99 -14.88 4.72 -9.85
CA ARG A 99 -14.78 4.05 -11.14
C ARG A 99 -13.84 4.85 -12.04
N ASP A 100 -13.12 4.14 -12.88
CA ASP A 100 -12.32 4.75 -13.94
C ASP A 100 -13.20 5.01 -15.19
N GLU A 101 -12.58 5.51 -16.25
CA GLU A 101 -13.23 5.83 -17.52
C GLU A 101 -13.80 4.58 -18.23
N THR A 102 -13.28 3.39 -17.92
CA THR A 102 -13.75 2.11 -18.46
C THR A 102 -14.87 1.48 -17.63
N GLY A 103 -15.20 2.09 -16.47
CA GLY A 103 -16.15 1.58 -15.50
C GLY A 103 -15.58 0.54 -14.52
N ALA A 104 -14.28 0.29 -14.56
CA ALA A 104 -13.62 -0.59 -13.59
C ALA A 104 -13.58 0.03 -12.20
N TRP A 105 -13.72 -0.81 -11.17
CA TRP A 105 -13.60 -0.38 -9.80
C TRP A 105 -12.15 -0.06 -9.47
N ILE A 106 -11.91 1.12 -8.95
CA ILE A 106 -10.59 1.60 -8.54
C ILE A 106 -10.62 2.15 -7.12
N LEU A 107 -9.48 2.08 -6.46
CA LEU A 107 -9.23 2.74 -5.19
C LEU A 107 -8.35 3.97 -5.45
N ARG A 108 -8.91 5.15 -5.26
CA ARG A 108 -8.16 6.41 -5.36
C ARG A 108 -7.46 6.69 -4.04
N ILE A 109 -6.17 6.89 -4.13
CA ILE A 109 -5.31 7.22 -3.01
C ILE A 109 -4.69 8.58 -3.32
N PRO A 110 -4.99 9.63 -2.55
CA PRO A 110 -4.38 10.94 -2.76
C PRO A 110 -2.86 10.85 -2.77
N LYS A 111 -2.23 11.59 -3.67
CA LYS A 111 -0.77 11.66 -3.83
C LYS A 111 -0.08 10.39 -4.37
N GLN A 112 -0.82 9.35 -4.68
CA GLN A 112 -0.34 8.25 -5.51
C GLN A 112 -0.56 8.61 -6.99
N ALA A 113 0.44 8.31 -7.82
CA ALA A 113 0.39 8.67 -9.24
C ALA A 113 -0.73 7.94 -10.00
N LEU A 114 -1.09 6.76 -9.54
CA LEU A 114 -2.06 5.90 -10.19
C LEU A 114 -2.99 5.25 -9.16
N PRO A 115 -4.28 5.13 -9.50
CA PRO A 115 -5.23 4.40 -8.68
C PRO A 115 -4.94 2.89 -8.73
N LEU A 116 -5.31 2.19 -7.67
CA LEU A 116 -5.27 0.73 -7.63
C LEU A 116 -6.57 0.17 -8.21
N GLU A 117 -6.50 -0.72 -9.20
CA GLU A 117 -7.66 -1.45 -9.69
C GLU A 117 -8.12 -2.47 -8.65
N LEU A 118 -9.39 -2.40 -8.25
CA LEU A 118 -10.01 -3.34 -7.31
C LEU A 118 -10.59 -4.52 -8.08
N LYS A 119 -9.96 -5.67 -7.98
CA LYS A 119 -10.53 -6.94 -8.42
C LYS A 119 -11.17 -7.65 -7.24
N SER A 120 -12.47 -7.56 -7.11
CA SER A 120 -13.21 -8.22 -6.04
C SER A 120 -14.60 -8.62 -6.51
N SER A 121 -15.12 -9.69 -5.93
CA SER A 121 -16.52 -10.07 -6.01
C SER A 121 -17.42 -9.22 -5.09
N THR A 122 -16.82 -8.36 -4.28
CA THR A 122 -17.54 -7.50 -3.33
C THR A 122 -18.11 -6.28 -4.05
N THR A 123 -19.35 -5.97 -3.78
CA THR A 123 -19.98 -4.72 -4.25
C THR A 123 -19.49 -3.58 -3.34
N TYR A 124 -18.89 -2.58 -3.95
CA TYR A 124 -18.45 -1.37 -3.26
C TYR A 124 -19.45 -0.23 -3.42
N GLU A 125 -19.53 0.62 -2.43
CA GLU A 125 -20.27 1.86 -2.50
C GLU A 125 -19.37 2.96 -3.09
N LEU A 126 -19.83 3.63 -4.14
CA LEU A 126 -19.08 4.71 -4.79
C LEU A 126 -18.87 5.88 -3.81
N GLY A 127 -17.64 6.34 -3.70
CA GLY A 127 -17.26 7.42 -2.79
C GLY A 127 -16.96 6.96 -1.36
N ALA A 128 -17.19 5.69 -1.02
CA ALA A 128 -16.86 5.17 0.29
C ALA A 128 -15.35 5.15 0.51
N THR A 129 -14.92 5.47 1.73
CA THR A 129 -13.54 5.28 2.16
C THR A 129 -13.40 3.90 2.77
N VAL A 130 -12.54 3.08 2.20
CA VAL A 130 -12.34 1.70 2.63
C VAL A 130 -10.87 1.43 2.96
N ASN A 131 -10.65 0.55 3.92
CA ASN A 131 -9.33 -0.01 4.20
C ASN A 131 -9.31 -1.43 3.63
N VAL A 132 -8.37 -1.70 2.77
CA VAL A 132 -8.26 -2.99 2.09
C VAL A 132 -6.85 -3.55 2.19
N ARG A 133 -6.76 -4.87 2.34
CA ARG A 133 -5.51 -5.61 2.19
C ARG A 133 -5.58 -6.41 0.90
N GLY A 134 -4.62 -6.23 0.04
CA GLY A 134 -4.63 -6.89 -1.25
C GLY A 134 -3.24 -7.29 -1.73
N VAL A 135 -3.23 -8.11 -2.75
CA VAL A 135 -2.02 -8.67 -3.36
C VAL A 135 -1.77 -8.03 -4.72
N ILE A 136 -0.54 -7.59 -4.93
CA ILE A 136 -0.04 -7.14 -6.23
C ILE A 136 0.87 -8.25 -6.76
N GLU A 137 0.41 -8.97 -7.76
CA GLU A 137 1.13 -10.14 -8.32
C GLU A 137 2.06 -9.77 -9.47
N ASP A 138 1.76 -8.72 -10.21
CA ASP A 138 2.59 -8.27 -11.35
C ASP A 138 3.31 -6.96 -11.03
N LEU A 139 4.45 -7.09 -10.39
CA LEU A 139 5.33 -5.95 -10.08
C LEU A 139 6.18 -5.50 -11.27
N LYS A 140 6.17 -6.23 -12.41
CA LYS A 140 7.00 -5.91 -13.58
C LYS A 140 6.37 -4.85 -14.48
N ARG A 141 5.05 -4.78 -14.51
CA ARG A 141 4.32 -3.82 -15.33
C ARG A 141 3.91 -2.61 -14.49
N SER A 142 4.65 -1.55 -14.61
CA SER A 142 4.14 -0.22 -14.31
C SER A 142 3.23 0.19 -15.49
N PRO A 143 2.09 0.84 -15.28
CA PRO A 143 1.68 1.59 -14.10
C PRO A 143 0.41 1.10 -13.39
N LEU A 144 -0.20 0.01 -13.80
CA LEU A 144 -1.45 -0.48 -13.21
C LEU A 144 -1.15 -1.64 -12.26
N LEU A 145 -0.96 -1.32 -10.99
CA LEU A 145 -0.92 -2.32 -9.94
C LEU A 145 -2.36 -2.82 -9.72
N ARG A 146 -2.60 -4.09 -10.04
CA ARG A 146 -3.90 -4.72 -9.82
C ARG A 146 -3.94 -5.32 -8.42
N LEU A 147 -4.78 -4.75 -7.58
CA LEU A 147 -5.00 -5.22 -6.22
C LEU A 147 -6.06 -6.32 -6.24
N ALA A 148 -5.65 -7.57 -6.09
CA ALA A 148 -6.58 -8.66 -5.85
C ALA A 148 -6.86 -8.74 -4.34
N LEU A 149 -8.09 -8.46 -3.94
CA LEU A 149 -8.55 -8.65 -2.56
C LEU A 149 -8.81 -10.14 -2.32
N ARG A 150 -8.31 -10.64 -1.20
CA ARG A 150 -8.62 -11.98 -0.68
C ARG A 150 -9.41 -11.85 0.59
#